data_25626c5cc7ec1ada70a7f6420b908318
#
_entry.id   25626c5cc7ec1ada70a7f6420b908318
#
_cell.length_a   1.000
_cell.length_b   1.000
_cell.length_c   1.000
_cell.angle_alpha   90.00
_cell.angle_beta   90.00
_cell.angle_gamma   90.00
#
_symmetry.space_group_name_H-M   'P 1'
#
loop_
_entity.id
_entity.type
_entity.pdbx_description
1 polymer ?
#
loop_
_entity_poly.entity_id
_entity_poly.type
_entity_poly.pdbx_seq_one_letter_code
_entity_poly.pdbx_strand_id
1 'polypeptide(L)'
;MSAVNEIILAEPRGFCAGVDRAIEIVERAIAKFGAPIYVRHEIVHNTYVVNELKAKGAIFIEELDEVPPGATLVFSAHGVSKAVEAEARARGFSIFDATCPLVTKVHVEVAKLAREGFEFIMIGHKGHPEVEGTMGQLSSGIHLVEDVKDVARVQPGQTEKLAVVTQTTLSVDDAADIAAAVRARFPSVREPKQQDICYATQNRQDAVKVLSPQVDIVIVVGSPTSSNSNRLRELAQRLGTESYMVDSADELKAQWFEGKTRVGLTAGASAPEVLVKEVIERIRALGAVSVRKMSGIEETIKFPLPKGLKLEGQKHPGHIS
;
A
#
# COMPACT_ATOMS: atom_id res chain seq x y z
N MET A 1 -35.34 14.56 9.38
CA MET A 1 -34.04 14.07 8.85
C MET A 1 -33.57 12.98 9.79
N SER A 2 -33.40 11.74 9.34
CA SER A 2 -32.80 10.69 10.18
C SER A 2 -31.33 11.05 10.39
N ALA A 3 -30.95 11.22 11.65
CA ALA A 3 -29.55 11.44 12.01
C ALA A 3 -28.80 10.11 11.95
N VAL A 4 -27.50 10.15 11.68
CA VAL A 4 -26.62 8.99 11.83
C VAL A 4 -26.70 8.51 13.28
N ASN A 5 -27.01 7.24 13.49
CA ASN A 5 -27.16 6.67 14.84
C ASN A 5 -25.89 5.94 15.28
N GLU A 6 -25.21 5.27 14.36
CA GLU A 6 -24.09 4.39 14.67
C GLU A 6 -22.97 4.50 13.64
N ILE A 7 -21.72 4.51 14.13
CA ILE A 7 -20.51 4.30 13.33
C ILE A 7 -19.99 2.91 13.66
N ILE A 8 -19.77 2.09 12.62
CA ILE A 8 -19.22 0.75 12.74
C ILE A 8 -17.82 0.76 12.14
N LEU A 9 -16.82 0.47 12.96
CA LEU A 9 -15.41 0.46 12.55
C LEU A 9 -15.01 -0.91 12.05
N ALA A 10 -14.45 -0.98 10.83
CA ALA A 10 -13.84 -2.20 10.32
C ALA A 10 -12.61 -2.61 11.16
N GLU A 11 -12.40 -3.89 11.32
CA GLU A 11 -11.20 -4.48 11.93
C GLU A 11 -10.69 -5.63 11.04
N PRO A 12 -9.39 -5.64 10.63
CA PRO A 12 -8.41 -4.56 10.84
C PRO A 12 -8.64 -3.36 9.91
N ARG A 13 -8.06 -2.22 10.27
CA ARG A 13 -8.00 -1.00 9.49
C ARG A 13 -6.69 -0.25 9.76
N GLY A 14 -6.38 0.77 8.95
CA GLY A 14 -5.24 1.66 9.15
C GLY A 14 -3.89 0.97 8.94
N PHE A 15 -2.84 1.49 9.55
CA PHE A 15 -1.46 1.09 9.32
C PHE A 15 -1.22 -0.41 9.36
N CYS A 16 -0.36 -0.90 8.45
CA CYS A 16 0.17 -2.26 8.46
C CYS A 16 1.65 -2.25 8.85
N ALA A 17 2.20 -3.41 9.22
CA ALA A 17 3.60 -3.53 9.64
C ALA A 17 4.62 -3.02 8.61
N GLY A 18 4.30 -3.09 7.31
CA GLY A 18 5.16 -2.56 6.23
C GLY A 18 5.21 -1.03 6.25
N VAL A 19 4.07 -0.39 6.44
CA VAL A 19 3.92 1.06 6.55
C VAL A 19 4.58 1.58 7.82
N ASP A 20 4.26 1.01 8.98
CA ASP A 20 4.90 1.36 10.26
C ASP A 20 6.42 1.33 10.15
N ARG A 21 6.97 0.23 9.62
CA ARG A 21 8.41 0.10 9.43
C ARG A 21 8.99 1.17 8.51
N ALA A 22 8.32 1.50 7.42
CA ALA A 22 8.82 2.47 6.45
C ALA A 22 8.88 3.88 7.03
N ILE A 23 7.84 4.30 7.76
CA ILE A 23 7.78 5.57 8.47
C ILE A 23 8.89 5.62 9.54
N GLU A 24 9.00 4.57 10.35
CA GLU A 24 10.01 4.46 11.41
C GLU A 24 11.43 4.57 10.86
N ILE A 25 11.72 4.02 9.68
CA ILE A 25 13.02 4.14 9.02
C ILE A 25 13.36 5.60 8.75
N VAL A 26 12.45 6.39 8.20
CA VAL A 26 12.68 7.81 7.91
C VAL A 26 12.86 8.60 9.21
N GLU A 27 11.99 8.41 10.20
CA GLU A 27 12.08 9.09 11.49
C GLU A 27 13.42 8.80 12.19
N ARG A 28 13.86 7.55 12.20
CA ARG A 28 15.15 7.16 12.78
C ARG A 28 16.33 7.67 11.97
N ALA A 29 16.23 7.73 10.65
CA ALA A 29 17.26 8.33 9.83
C ALA A 29 17.42 9.82 10.16
N ILE A 30 16.33 10.58 10.28
CA ILE A 30 16.34 11.99 10.69
C ILE A 30 16.96 12.13 12.10
N ALA A 31 16.54 11.29 13.05
CA ALA A 31 17.04 11.35 14.42
C ALA A 31 18.55 11.03 14.53
N LYS A 32 19.04 10.14 13.67
CA LYS A 32 20.43 9.68 13.73
C LYS A 32 21.41 10.55 12.93
N PHE A 33 21.01 10.97 11.74
CA PHE A 33 21.89 11.67 10.81
C PHE A 33 21.59 13.16 10.69
N GLY A 34 20.49 13.63 11.26
CA GLY A 34 19.99 14.99 11.10
C GLY A 34 19.25 15.17 9.77
N ALA A 35 18.48 16.25 9.69
CA ALA A 35 17.83 16.68 8.45
C ALA A 35 18.85 17.44 7.55
N PRO A 36 18.67 17.39 6.22
CA PRO A 36 17.61 16.70 5.49
C PRO A 36 17.92 15.22 5.25
N ILE A 37 16.87 14.39 5.22
CA ILE A 37 16.92 13.03 4.72
C ILE A 37 16.14 12.98 3.40
N TYR A 38 16.72 12.44 2.34
CA TYR A 38 16.08 12.32 1.04
C TYR A 38 15.30 11.02 0.95
N VAL A 39 14.09 11.08 0.42
CA VAL A 39 13.20 9.91 0.28
C VAL A 39 12.73 9.83 -1.17
N ARG A 40 13.05 8.72 -1.85
CA ARG A 40 12.64 8.51 -3.24
C ARG A 40 11.20 8.01 -3.30
N HIS A 41 10.33 8.76 -3.98
CA HIS A 41 8.88 8.70 -3.97
C HIS A 41 8.28 8.95 -2.57
N GLU A 42 6.97 9.08 -2.49
CA GLU A 42 6.27 9.06 -1.21
C GLU A 42 6.66 7.79 -0.45
N ILE A 43 7.01 7.93 0.83
CA ILE A 43 7.41 6.75 1.64
C ILE A 43 6.30 5.70 1.67
N VAL A 44 5.07 6.15 1.75
CA VAL A 44 3.80 5.44 1.59
C VAL A 44 2.78 6.41 0.97
N HIS A 45 1.77 5.91 0.28
CA HIS A 45 0.75 6.74 -0.33
C HIS A 45 -0.26 7.27 0.71
N ASN A 46 0.14 8.32 1.42
CA ASN A 46 -0.72 9.06 2.34
C ASN A 46 -0.22 10.49 2.52
N THR A 47 -1.04 11.47 2.18
CA THR A 47 -0.70 12.89 2.18
C THR A 47 -0.33 13.39 3.58
N TYR A 48 -1.05 12.96 4.62
CA TYR A 48 -0.77 13.34 6.00
C TYR A 48 0.62 12.85 6.43
N VAL A 49 0.94 11.57 6.20
CA VAL A 49 2.24 10.98 6.54
C VAL A 49 3.38 11.71 5.83
N VAL A 50 3.23 11.97 4.53
CA VAL A 50 4.23 12.69 3.74
C VAL A 50 4.47 14.08 4.30
N ASN A 51 3.40 14.82 4.65
CA ASN A 51 3.51 16.17 5.21
C ASN A 51 4.15 16.18 6.60
N GLU A 52 3.80 15.23 7.46
CA GLU A 52 4.42 15.08 8.78
C GLU A 52 5.93 14.79 8.68
N LEU A 53 6.34 13.94 7.76
CA LEU A 53 7.76 13.65 7.54
C LEU A 53 8.49 14.83 6.91
N LYS A 54 7.85 15.59 6.00
CA LYS A 54 8.40 16.86 5.49
C LYS A 54 8.63 17.87 6.62
N ALA A 55 7.66 18.01 7.52
CA ALA A 55 7.79 18.89 8.67
C ALA A 55 8.94 18.49 9.62
N LYS A 56 9.27 17.19 9.69
CA LYS A 56 10.42 16.65 10.43
C LYS A 56 11.76 16.76 9.69
N GLY A 57 11.77 17.16 8.40
CA GLY A 57 12.98 17.40 7.62
C GLY A 57 13.27 16.34 6.55
N ALA A 58 12.29 15.52 6.17
CA ALA A 58 12.39 14.68 4.98
C ALA A 58 12.16 15.50 3.71
N ILE A 59 12.95 15.24 2.66
CA ILE A 59 12.78 15.79 1.32
C ILE A 59 12.42 14.64 0.39
N PHE A 60 11.21 14.70 -0.18
CA PHE A 60 10.75 13.69 -1.14
C PHE A 60 11.21 14.11 -2.55
N ILE A 61 11.78 13.15 -3.27
CA ILE A 61 12.34 13.34 -4.61
C ILE A 61 11.81 12.25 -5.55
N GLU A 62 11.79 12.54 -6.84
CA GLU A 62 11.48 11.56 -7.87
C GLU A 62 12.74 11.02 -8.55
N GLU A 63 13.70 11.90 -8.82
CA GLU A 63 14.94 11.53 -9.51
C GLU A 63 16.18 11.67 -8.61
N LEU A 64 17.17 10.81 -8.85
CA LEU A 64 18.37 10.75 -8.00
C LEU A 64 19.32 11.96 -8.19
N ASP A 65 19.18 12.70 -9.28
CA ASP A 65 19.96 13.93 -9.52
C ASP A 65 19.53 15.10 -8.61
N GLU A 66 18.35 15.02 -8.00
CA GLU A 66 17.91 15.94 -6.97
C GLU A 66 18.64 15.78 -5.61
N VAL A 67 19.39 14.66 -5.45
CA VAL A 67 20.07 14.32 -4.18
C VAL A 67 21.50 14.79 -4.19
N PRO A 68 21.94 15.65 -3.23
CA PRO A 68 23.33 16.08 -3.11
C PRO A 68 24.31 14.91 -2.86
N PRO A 69 25.55 14.97 -3.32
CA PRO A 69 26.57 13.97 -3.04
C PRO A 69 26.74 13.71 -1.54
N GLY A 70 26.85 12.45 -1.15
CA GLY A 70 27.06 12.04 0.25
C GLY A 70 25.84 12.12 1.16
N ALA A 71 24.67 12.52 0.63
CA ALA A 71 23.43 12.59 1.40
C ALA A 71 22.91 11.20 1.79
N THR A 72 22.03 11.20 2.80
CA THR A 72 21.29 10.00 3.20
C THR A 72 20.01 9.88 2.36
N LEU A 73 19.84 8.74 1.70
CA LEU A 73 18.72 8.41 0.84
C LEU A 73 17.93 7.23 1.41
N VAL A 74 16.62 7.35 1.42
CA VAL A 74 15.70 6.25 1.77
C VAL A 74 14.90 5.85 0.53
N PHE A 75 14.88 4.56 0.21
CA PHE A 75 13.94 4.01 -0.77
C PHE A 75 12.59 3.78 -0.09
N SER A 76 11.49 4.12 -0.78
CA SER A 76 10.14 4.00 -0.23
C SER A 76 9.70 2.54 -0.01
N ALA A 77 8.57 2.36 0.65
CA ALA A 77 7.99 1.03 0.90
C ALA A 77 7.67 0.24 -0.38
N HIS A 78 7.53 0.92 -1.50
CA HIS A 78 7.18 0.34 -2.80
C HIS A 78 8.34 -0.42 -3.48
N GLY A 79 9.57 -0.18 -3.04
CA GLY A 79 10.77 -0.71 -3.67
C GLY A 79 11.20 0.08 -4.90
N VAL A 80 12.38 -0.28 -5.42
CA VAL A 80 12.98 0.38 -6.59
C VAL A 80 13.52 -0.64 -7.58
N SER A 81 13.72 -0.20 -8.83
CA SER A 81 14.38 -1.02 -9.86
C SER A 81 15.87 -1.27 -9.54
N LYS A 82 16.43 -2.30 -10.12
CA LYS A 82 17.89 -2.58 -10.04
C LYS A 82 18.73 -1.43 -10.60
N ALA A 83 18.24 -0.74 -11.61
CA ALA A 83 18.94 0.41 -12.20
C ALA A 83 19.05 1.56 -11.18
N VAL A 84 17.94 1.91 -10.51
CA VAL A 84 17.92 2.94 -9.45
C VAL A 84 18.82 2.55 -8.28
N GLU A 85 18.78 1.29 -7.84
CA GLU A 85 19.66 0.80 -6.77
C GLU A 85 21.14 0.93 -7.14
N ALA A 86 21.51 0.53 -8.36
CA ALA A 86 22.88 0.61 -8.86
C ALA A 86 23.36 2.06 -9.01
N GLU A 87 22.52 2.94 -9.53
CA GLU A 87 22.82 4.37 -9.67
C GLU A 87 23.01 5.04 -8.31
N ALA A 88 22.10 4.81 -7.35
CA ALA A 88 22.24 5.37 -6.01
C ALA A 88 23.53 4.93 -5.32
N ARG A 89 23.95 3.68 -5.51
CA ARG A 89 25.25 3.17 -5.02
C ARG A 89 26.43 3.84 -5.72
N ALA A 90 26.36 4.00 -7.04
CA ALA A 90 27.42 4.64 -7.83
C ALA A 90 27.61 6.11 -7.46
N ARG A 91 26.54 6.80 -7.06
CA ARG A 91 26.58 8.19 -6.56
C ARG A 91 27.11 8.33 -5.12
N GLY A 92 27.33 7.20 -4.42
CA GLY A 92 27.91 7.17 -3.07
C GLY A 92 26.97 7.63 -1.97
N PHE A 93 25.64 7.53 -2.15
CA PHE A 93 24.67 7.85 -1.11
C PHE A 93 24.71 6.86 0.06
N SER A 94 24.40 7.35 1.27
CA SER A 94 24.10 6.49 2.42
C SER A 94 22.67 5.99 2.30
N ILE A 95 22.49 4.73 1.88
CA ILE A 95 21.18 4.20 1.48
C ILE A 95 20.56 3.39 2.62
N PHE A 96 19.29 3.70 2.95
CA PHE A 96 18.42 2.86 3.77
C PHE A 96 17.23 2.40 2.94
N ASP A 97 17.03 1.11 2.86
CA ASP A 97 15.96 0.50 2.09
C ASP A 97 14.74 0.26 2.98
N ALA A 98 13.68 1.05 2.76
CA ALA A 98 12.40 0.91 3.43
C ALA A 98 11.41 0.01 2.67
N THR A 99 11.82 -0.60 1.56
CA THR A 99 10.98 -1.55 0.81
C THR A 99 10.31 -2.54 1.76
N CYS A 100 9.00 -2.67 1.65
CA CYS A 100 8.24 -3.63 2.45
C CYS A 100 8.80 -5.05 2.23
N PRO A 101 9.04 -5.84 3.30
CA PRO A 101 9.52 -7.21 3.14
C PRO A 101 8.64 -8.09 2.25
N LEU A 102 7.35 -7.80 2.13
CA LEU A 102 6.43 -8.52 1.25
C LEU A 102 6.63 -8.15 -0.23
N VAL A 103 7.01 -6.91 -0.53
CA VAL A 103 7.45 -6.49 -1.87
C VAL A 103 8.82 -7.09 -2.18
N THR A 104 9.75 -7.05 -1.21
CA THR A 104 11.07 -7.70 -1.36
C THR A 104 10.95 -9.19 -1.68
N LYS A 105 9.96 -9.89 -1.09
CA LYS A 105 9.66 -11.30 -1.42
C LYS A 105 9.41 -11.47 -2.92
N VAL A 106 8.58 -10.60 -3.52
CA VAL A 106 8.28 -10.64 -4.96
C VAL A 106 9.54 -10.38 -5.79
N HIS A 107 10.33 -9.37 -5.44
CA HIS A 107 11.60 -9.06 -6.11
C HIS A 107 12.60 -10.23 -6.08
N VAL A 108 12.71 -10.90 -4.92
CA VAL A 108 13.58 -12.07 -4.75
C VAL A 108 13.09 -13.25 -5.58
N GLU A 109 11.77 -13.48 -5.65
CA GLU A 109 11.18 -14.55 -6.48
C GLU A 109 11.43 -14.28 -7.97
N VAL A 110 11.18 -13.05 -8.44
CA VAL A 110 11.50 -12.64 -9.82
C VAL A 110 12.98 -12.88 -10.13
N ALA A 111 13.89 -12.38 -9.29
CA ALA A 111 15.33 -12.54 -9.52
C ALA A 111 15.78 -14.02 -9.49
N LYS A 112 15.15 -14.85 -8.67
CA LYS A 112 15.44 -16.28 -8.60
C LYS A 112 14.97 -17.01 -9.87
N LEU A 113 13.72 -16.85 -10.25
CA LEU A 113 13.13 -17.53 -11.40
C LEU A 113 13.72 -17.05 -12.72
N ALA A 114 14.10 -15.78 -12.82
CA ALA A 114 14.81 -15.26 -14.00
C ALA A 114 16.14 -15.99 -14.24
N ARG A 115 16.88 -16.34 -13.17
CA ARG A 115 18.11 -17.16 -13.30
C ARG A 115 17.84 -18.59 -13.77
N GLU A 116 16.62 -19.09 -13.56
CA GLU A 116 16.14 -20.36 -14.07
C GLU A 116 15.60 -20.23 -15.52
N GLY A 117 15.62 -19.01 -16.09
CA GLY A 117 15.19 -18.71 -17.46
C GLY A 117 13.68 -18.47 -17.60
N PHE A 118 12.98 -18.10 -16.53
CA PHE A 118 11.58 -17.72 -16.60
C PHE A 118 11.38 -16.29 -17.12
N GLU A 119 10.33 -16.09 -17.92
CA GLU A 119 9.68 -14.80 -18.12
C GLU A 119 8.48 -14.65 -17.17
N PHE A 120 7.91 -13.43 -17.07
CA PHE A 120 6.89 -13.13 -16.08
C PHE A 120 5.69 -12.41 -16.69
N ILE A 121 4.52 -12.73 -16.16
CA ILE A 121 3.33 -11.90 -16.26
C ILE A 121 3.18 -11.18 -14.92
N MET A 122 3.29 -9.84 -14.95
CA MET A 122 3.07 -8.98 -13.79
C MET A 122 1.64 -8.47 -13.81
N ILE A 123 0.84 -8.89 -12.83
CA ILE A 123 -0.51 -8.34 -12.63
C ILE A 123 -0.38 -7.10 -11.73
N GLY A 124 -0.74 -5.93 -12.23
CA GLY A 124 -0.56 -4.68 -11.49
C GLY A 124 -1.01 -3.47 -12.28
N HIS A 125 -0.97 -2.29 -11.68
CA HIS A 125 -1.37 -1.04 -12.32
C HIS A 125 -0.16 -0.31 -12.89
N LYS A 126 -0.24 0.04 -14.17
CA LYS A 126 0.79 0.82 -14.87
C LYS A 126 1.06 2.16 -14.15
N GLY A 127 2.33 2.50 -14.01
CA GLY A 127 2.74 3.75 -13.35
C GLY A 127 2.75 3.69 -11.82
N HIS A 128 2.36 2.56 -11.22
CA HIS A 128 2.47 2.41 -9.77
C HIS A 128 3.94 2.10 -9.40
N PRO A 129 4.54 2.80 -8.40
CA PRO A 129 5.95 2.63 -8.04
C PRO A 129 6.36 1.17 -7.72
N GLU A 130 5.48 0.40 -7.05
CA GLU A 130 5.73 -1.02 -6.78
C GLU A 130 5.82 -1.87 -8.06
N VAL A 131 4.98 -1.55 -9.06
CA VAL A 131 4.99 -2.25 -10.36
C VAL A 131 6.26 -1.89 -11.12
N GLU A 132 6.64 -0.62 -11.17
CA GLU A 132 7.89 -0.16 -11.78
C GLU A 132 9.12 -0.78 -11.11
N GLY A 133 9.13 -0.81 -9.77
CA GLY A 133 10.18 -1.43 -8.98
C GLY A 133 10.32 -2.92 -9.26
N THR A 134 9.20 -3.66 -9.36
CA THR A 134 9.18 -5.09 -9.64
C THR A 134 9.58 -5.39 -11.10
N MET A 135 9.02 -4.68 -12.06
CA MET A 135 9.38 -4.84 -13.47
C MET A 135 10.84 -4.50 -13.70
N GLY A 136 11.35 -3.47 -13.01
CA GLY A 136 12.75 -3.05 -13.06
C GLY A 136 13.75 -3.99 -12.34
N GLN A 137 13.32 -5.14 -11.82
CA GLN A 137 14.25 -6.18 -11.34
C GLN A 137 14.95 -6.90 -12.49
N LEU A 138 14.40 -6.84 -13.68
CA LEU A 138 14.98 -7.40 -14.92
C LEU A 138 15.04 -6.32 -16.00
N SER A 139 15.90 -6.51 -16.98
CA SER A 139 15.99 -5.64 -18.16
C SER A 139 14.91 -5.95 -19.22
N SER A 140 14.34 -7.15 -19.19
CA SER A 140 13.30 -7.62 -20.13
C SER A 140 12.62 -8.88 -19.59
N GLY A 141 11.58 -9.35 -20.27
CA GLY A 141 10.89 -10.61 -19.96
C GLY A 141 9.86 -10.49 -18.84
N ILE A 142 9.41 -9.27 -18.49
CA ILE A 142 8.25 -9.06 -17.62
C ILE A 142 7.18 -8.31 -18.42
N HIS A 143 5.98 -8.88 -18.49
CA HIS A 143 4.86 -8.39 -19.25
C HIS A 143 3.75 -7.91 -18.30
N LEU A 144 3.42 -6.61 -18.32
CA LEU A 144 2.37 -6.03 -17.48
C LEU A 144 0.99 -6.39 -18.02
N VAL A 145 0.10 -6.75 -17.10
CA VAL A 145 -1.32 -7.02 -17.31
C VAL A 145 -2.12 -6.30 -16.25
N GLU A 146 -3.04 -5.43 -16.65
CA GLU A 146 -3.89 -4.66 -15.75
C GLU A 146 -5.29 -5.28 -15.63
N ASP A 147 -5.78 -5.92 -16.70
CA ASP A 147 -7.09 -6.55 -16.75
C ASP A 147 -7.08 -7.87 -17.58
N VAL A 148 -8.22 -8.56 -17.60
CA VAL A 148 -8.40 -9.82 -18.37
C VAL A 148 -8.18 -9.62 -19.87
N LYS A 149 -8.48 -8.44 -20.42
CA LYS A 149 -8.32 -8.16 -21.87
C LYS A 149 -6.86 -8.05 -22.27
N ASP A 150 -6.02 -7.55 -21.36
CA ASP A 150 -4.57 -7.47 -21.59
C ASP A 150 -3.94 -8.85 -21.70
N VAL A 151 -4.47 -9.85 -20.97
CA VAL A 151 -4.00 -11.24 -21.07
C VAL A 151 -4.00 -11.71 -22.51
N ALA A 152 -5.01 -11.35 -23.32
CA ALA A 152 -5.09 -11.72 -24.72
C ALA A 152 -3.98 -11.11 -25.60
N ARG A 153 -3.37 -9.99 -25.16
CA ARG A 153 -2.36 -9.23 -25.91
C ARG A 153 -0.93 -9.58 -25.55
N VAL A 154 -0.72 -10.18 -24.37
CA VAL A 154 0.63 -10.56 -23.92
C VAL A 154 1.25 -11.57 -24.89
N GLN A 155 2.49 -11.28 -25.30
CA GLN A 155 3.28 -12.14 -26.18
C GLN A 155 4.65 -12.40 -25.54
N PRO A 156 4.74 -13.37 -24.61
CA PRO A 156 6.01 -13.77 -24.03
C PRO A 156 6.90 -14.43 -25.11
N GLY A 157 8.21 -14.27 -24.97
CA GLY A 157 9.18 -14.91 -25.87
C GLY A 157 9.17 -16.43 -25.75
N GLN A 158 8.65 -16.95 -24.62
CA GLN A 158 8.47 -18.38 -24.38
C GLN A 158 7.26 -18.63 -23.46
N THR A 159 6.65 -19.78 -23.58
CA THR A 159 5.47 -20.16 -22.75
C THR A 159 5.76 -21.29 -21.75
N GLU A 160 6.83 -22.05 -21.97
CA GLU A 160 7.20 -23.19 -21.12
C GLU A 160 7.76 -22.78 -19.76
N LYS A 161 8.43 -21.64 -19.69
CA LYS A 161 8.98 -21.06 -18.47
C LYS A 161 8.39 -19.67 -18.25
N LEU A 162 7.13 -19.63 -17.93
CA LEU A 162 6.39 -18.42 -17.62
C LEU A 162 5.91 -18.46 -16.17
N ALA A 163 6.03 -17.37 -15.44
CA ALA A 163 5.55 -17.25 -14.05
C ALA A 163 4.65 -16.02 -13.89
N VAL A 164 3.71 -16.08 -12.94
CA VAL A 164 2.88 -14.95 -12.54
C VAL A 164 3.43 -14.34 -11.26
N VAL A 165 3.47 -13.03 -11.21
CA VAL A 165 3.67 -12.23 -9.98
C VAL A 165 2.65 -11.11 -9.94
N THR A 166 2.30 -10.64 -8.75
CA THR A 166 1.29 -9.60 -8.61
C THR A 166 1.77 -8.43 -7.74
N GLN A 167 1.22 -7.25 -7.99
CA GLN A 167 1.29 -6.13 -7.06
C GLN A 167 0.60 -6.51 -5.74
N THR A 168 1.17 -6.08 -4.61
CA THR A 168 0.70 -6.52 -3.28
C THR A 168 -0.62 -5.90 -2.82
N THR A 169 -1.09 -4.84 -3.51
CA THR A 169 -2.26 -4.02 -3.11
C THR A 169 -3.43 -4.07 -4.09
N LEU A 170 -3.55 -5.13 -4.87
CA LEU A 170 -4.65 -5.32 -5.81
C LEU A 170 -5.96 -5.73 -5.12
N SER A 171 -7.07 -5.59 -5.85
CA SER A 171 -8.30 -6.29 -5.55
C SER A 171 -8.04 -7.81 -5.63
N VAL A 172 -8.39 -8.52 -4.57
CA VAL A 172 -8.20 -9.98 -4.49
C VAL A 172 -9.01 -10.70 -5.57
N ASP A 173 -10.25 -10.25 -5.76
CA ASP A 173 -11.17 -10.87 -6.71
C ASP A 173 -10.71 -10.59 -8.17
N ASP A 174 -10.32 -9.34 -8.49
CA ASP A 174 -9.84 -8.99 -9.84
C ASP A 174 -8.51 -9.70 -10.18
N ALA A 175 -7.59 -9.80 -9.22
CA ALA A 175 -6.34 -10.52 -9.41
C ALA A 175 -6.58 -12.02 -9.64
N ALA A 176 -7.56 -12.61 -8.97
CA ALA A 176 -7.95 -14.02 -9.17
C ALA A 176 -8.53 -14.24 -10.58
N ASP A 177 -9.37 -13.33 -11.08
CA ASP A 177 -9.94 -13.41 -12.43
C ASP A 177 -8.86 -13.29 -13.50
N ILE A 178 -7.93 -12.34 -13.34
CA ILE A 178 -6.81 -12.18 -14.27
C ILE A 178 -5.90 -13.43 -14.23
N ALA A 179 -5.57 -13.95 -13.06
CA ALA A 179 -4.76 -15.16 -12.92
C ALA A 179 -5.45 -16.38 -13.55
N ALA A 180 -6.77 -16.50 -13.43
CA ALA A 180 -7.53 -17.56 -14.11
C ALA A 180 -7.46 -17.43 -15.63
N ALA A 181 -7.57 -16.23 -16.18
CA ALA A 181 -7.41 -15.98 -17.62
C ALA A 181 -5.97 -16.28 -18.10
N VAL A 182 -4.96 -15.95 -17.30
CA VAL A 182 -3.55 -16.29 -17.60
C VAL A 182 -3.37 -17.81 -17.64
N ARG A 183 -3.89 -18.57 -16.66
CA ARG A 183 -3.84 -20.04 -16.66
C ARG A 183 -4.54 -20.66 -17.87
N ALA A 184 -5.70 -20.12 -18.23
CA ALA A 184 -6.44 -20.60 -19.39
C ALA A 184 -5.66 -20.44 -20.69
N ARG A 185 -4.93 -19.32 -20.82
CA ARG A 185 -4.11 -19.03 -22.01
C ARG A 185 -2.75 -19.73 -21.99
N PHE A 186 -2.13 -19.85 -20.82
CA PHE A 186 -0.80 -20.42 -20.61
C PHE A 186 -0.85 -21.54 -19.57
N PRO A 187 -1.27 -22.77 -19.94
CA PRO A 187 -1.49 -23.85 -18.98
C PRO A 187 -0.27 -24.27 -18.17
N SER A 188 0.95 -24.04 -18.69
CA SER A 188 2.22 -24.34 -18.01
C SER A 188 2.70 -23.20 -17.10
N VAL A 189 1.92 -22.12 -16.96
CA VAL A 189 2.34 -20.96 -16.15
C VAL A 189 2.52 -21.36 -14.69
N ARG A 190 3.62 -20.90 -14.10
CA ARG A 190 3.93 -21.11 -12.69
C ARG A 190 3.29 -20.00 -11.86
N GLU A 191 2.46 -20.38 -10.93
CA GLU A 191 1.91 -19.45 -9.94
C GLU A 191 2.86 -19.29 -8.74
N PRO A 192 2.78 -18.15 -8.01
CA PRO A 192 3.55 -17.97 -6.78
C PRO A 192 3.14 -19.03 -5.76
N LYS A 193 4.13 -19.58 -5.03
CA LYS A 193 3.88 -20.58 -3.98
C LYS A 193 3.00 -20.06 -2.83
N GLN A 194 3.05 -18.78 -2.58
CA GLN A 194 2.21 -18.03 -1.65
C GLN A 194 1.71 -16.81 -2.39
N GLN A 195 0.46 -16.43 -2.18
CA GLN A 195 -0.10 -15.23 -2.81
C GLN A 195 0.80 -14.02 -2.58
N ASP A 196 0.96 -13.19 -3.61
CA ASP A 196 1.75 -11.96 -3.54
C ASP A 196 0.92 -10.80 -2.96
N ILE A 197 -0.42 -10.84 -3.12
CA ILE A 197 -1.29 -9.90 -2.39
C ILE A 197 -1.02 -10.05 -0.90
N CYS A 198 -0.65 -8.95 -0.26
CA CYS A 198 -0.21 -9.00 1.12
C CYS A 198 -1.37 -9.23 2.09
N TYR A 199 -1.05 -9.81 3.28
CA TYR A 199 -2.05 -10.07 4.32
C TYR A 199 -2.84 -8.82 4.70
N ALA A 200 -2.19 -7.66 4.73
CA ALA A 200 -2.85 -6.42 5.10
C ALA A 200 -3.90 -5.98 4.08
N THR A 201 -3.63 -6.17 2.80
CA THR A 201 -4.58 -5.94 1.71
C THR A 201 -5.75 -6.91 1.81
N GLN A 202 -5.47 -8.22 1.97
CA GLN A 202 -6.48 -9.26 2.11
C GLN A 202 -7.39 -8.99 3.30
N ASN A 203 -6.82 -8.83 4.49
CA ASN A 203 -7.58 -8.65 5.74
C ASN A 203 -8.50 -7.42 5.69
N ARG A 204 -8.03 -6.29 5.11
CA ARG A 204 -8.86 -5.08 5.00
C ARG A 204 -9.99 -5.25 3.99
N GLN A 205 -9.76 -5.96 2.88
CA GLN A 205 -10.83 -6.28 1.94
C GLN A 205 -11.86 -7.23 2.57
N ASP A 206 -11.42 -8.24 3.31
CA ASP A 206 -12.31 -9.14 4.03
C ASP A 206 -13.13 -8.40 5.09
N ALA A 207 -12.52 -7.45 5.81
CA ALA A 207 -13.24 -6.60 6.75
C ALA A 207 -14.32 -5.74 6.06
N VAL A 208 -14.05 -5.19 4.87
CA VAL A 208 -15.05 -4.44 4.08
C VAL A 208 -16.17 -5.36 3.58
N LYS A 209 -15.86 -6.59 3.17
CA LYS A 209 -16.89 -7.59 2.78
C LYS A 209 -17.87 -7.87 3.93
N VAL A 210 -17.39 -7.89 5.17
CA VAL A 210 -18.23 -8.09 6.37
C VAL A 210 -18.95 -6.80 6.78
N LEU A 211 -18.31 -5.63 6.63
CA LEU A 211 -18.86 -4.33 7.01
C LEU A 211 -20.00 -3.89 6.10
N SER A 212 -19.80 -3.97 4.78
CA SER A 212 -20.69 -3.40 3.77
C SER A 212 -22.17 -3.78 3.94
N PRO A 213 -22.54 -5.06 4.19
CA PRO A 213 -23.96 -5.43 4.35
C PRO A 213 -24.58 -4.95 5.67
N GLN A 214 -23.82 -4.39 6.60
CA GLN A 214 -24.29 -3.93 7.92
C GLN A 214 -24.58 -2.42 7.97
N VAL A 215 -24.24 -1.67 6.91
CA VAL A 215 -24.23 -0.20 6.91
C VAL A 215 -24.91 0.38 5.67
N ASP A 216 -25.31 1.63 5.75
CA ASP A 216 -25.97 2.34 4.65
C ASP A 216 -24.95 3.05 3.74
N ILE A 217 -23.76 3.33 4.27
CA ILE A 217 -22.66 4.00 3.58
C ILE A 217 -21.33 3.57 4.19
N VAL A 218 -20.29 3.45 3.37
CA VAL A 218 -18.90 3.20 3.82
C VAL A 218 -18.03 4.42 3.54
N ILE A 219 -17.35 4.92 4.56
CA ILE A 219 -16.30 5.92 4.43
C ILE A 219 -14.94 5.22 4.56
N VAL A 220 -14.07 5.44 3.59
CA VAL A 220 -12.69 4.93 3.56
C VAL A 220 -11.74 6.09 3.83
N VAL A 221 -11.00 6.03 4.92
CA VAL A 221 -9.93 7.01 5.19
C VAL A 221 -8.68 6.58 4.41
N GLY A 222 -8.20 7.44 3.52
CA GLY A 222 -7.04 7.17 2.67
C GLY A 222 -6.88 8.15 1.53
N SER A 223 -5.67 8.25 1.01
CA SER A 223 -5.33 9.18 -0.06
C SER A 223 -5.66 8.63 -1.45
N PRO A 224 -5.99 9.49 -2.42
CA PRO A 224 -6.34 9.08 -3.79
C PRO A 224 -5.23 8.29 -4.51
N THR A 225 -3.97 8.52 -4.16
CA THR A 225 -2.82 7.79 -4.70
C THR A 225 -2.66 6.38 -4.13
N SER A 226 -3.35 6.07 -3.02
CA SER A 226 -3.26 4.75 -2.37
C SER A 226 -4.07 3.69 -3.11
N SER A 227 -3.38 2.74 -3.77
CA SER A 227 -4.02 1.58 -4.41
C SER A 227 -4.89 0.80 -3.41
N ASN A 228 -4.37 0.49 -2.21
CA ASN A 228 -5.12 -0.23 -1.19
C ASN A 228 -6.44 0.50 -0.83
N SER A 229 -6.39 1.81 -0.55
CA SER A 229 -7.58 2.58 -0.16
C SER A 229 -8.64 2.62 -1.26
N ASN A 230 -8.20 2.80 -2.52
CA ASN A 230 -9.10 2.75 -3.67
C ASN A 230 -9.82 1.39 -3.79
N ARG A 231 -9.08 0.27 -3.60
CA ARG A 231 -9.68 -1.08 -3.65
C ARG A 231 -10.76 -1.28 -2.58
N LEU A 232 -10.59 -0.72 -1.37
CA LEU A 232 -11.61 -0.81 -0.32
C LEU A 232 -12.89 -0.07 -0.70
N ARG A 233 -12.77 1.15 -1.24
CA ARG A 233 -13.92 1.92 -1.72
C ARG A 233 -14.66 1.18 -2.84
N GLU A 234 -13.93 0.73 -3.85
CA GLU A 234 -14.51 0.04 -5.00
C GLU A 234 -15.16 -1.29 -4.60
N LEU A 235 -14.57 -2.00 -3.66
CA LEU A 235 -15.17 -3.23 -3.13
C LEU A 235 -16.52 -2.96 -2.45
N ALA A 236 -16.62 -1.93 -1.60
CA ALA A 236 -17.89 -1.55 -0.99
C ALA A 236 -18.96 -1.20 -2.05
N GLN A 237 -18.57 -0.45 -3.11
CA GLN A 237 -19.46 -0.14 -4.23
C GLN A 237 -19.92 -1.38 -4.98
N ARG A 238 -19.02 -2.33 -5.27
CA ARG A 238 -19.39 -3.61 -5.92
C ARG A 238 -20.35 -4.45 -5.07
N LEU A 239 -20.26 -4.34 -3.75
CA LEU A 239 -21.19 -5.00 -2.82
C LEU A 239 -22.54 -4.27 -2.68
N GLY A 240 -22.75 -3.19 -3.43
CA GLY A 240 -23.98 -2.42 -3.46
C GLY A 240 -24.11 -1.39 -2.34
N THR A 241 -23.04 -1.13 -1.59
CA THR A 241 -23.03 -0.11 -0.53
C THR A 241 -22.40 1.18 -1.05
N GLU A 242 -23.10 2.30 -0.90
CA GLU A 242 -22.56 3.61 -1.24
C GLU A 242 -21.26 3.86 -0.48
N SER A 243 -20.22 4.34 -1.17
CA SER A 243 -18.94 4.55 -0.52
C SER A 243 -18.16 5.73 -1.08
N TYR A 244 -17.47 6.41 -0.16
CA TYR A 244 -16.58 7.53 -0.46
C TYR A 244 -15.24 7.34 0.21
N MET A 245 -14.20 7.94 -0.38
CA MET A 245 -12.87 7.99 0.21
C MET A 245 -12.55 9.44 0.55
N VAL A 246 -11.92 9.65 1.71
CA VAL A 246 -11.50 10.96 2.20
C VAL A 246 -10.06 10.89 2.69
N ASP A 247 -9.27 11.89 2.33
CA ASP A 247 -7.88 12.05 2.82
C ASP A 247 -7.86 12.75 4.19
N SER A 248 -8.89 13.57 4.47
CA SER A 248 -9.09 14.24 5.76
C SER A 248 -10.57 14.34 6.14
N ALA A 249 -10.84 14.67 7.40
CA ALA A 249 -12.20 14.89 7.89
C ALA A 249 -12.92 16.08 7.21
N ASP A 250 -12.17 17.05 6.70
CA ASP A 250 -12.71 18.23 6.03
C ASP A 250 -13.36 17.91 4.67
N GLU A 251 -12.99 16.80 4.06
CA GLU A 251 -13.58 16.35 2.79
C GLU A 251 -14.96 15.73 2.95
N LEU A 252 -15.39 15.44 4.19
CA LEU A 252 -16.72 14.88 4.47
C LEU A 252 -17.81 15.87 4.11
N LYS A 253 -18.77 15.42 3.31
CA LYS A 253 -19.93 16.20 2.90
C LYS A 253 -21.17 15.76 3.66
N ALA A 254 -21.85 16.68 4.35
CA ALA A 254 -23.04 16.38 5.13
C ALA A 254 -24.13 15.66 4.30
N GLN A 255 -24.27 16.02 3.04
CA GLN A 255 -25.22 15.41 2.10
C GLN A 255 -25.05 13.89 1.93
N TRP A 256 -23.86 13.33 2.12
CA TRP A 256 -23.63 11.89 2.02
C TRP A 256 -24.35 11.10 3.13
N PHE A 257 -24.65 11.77 4.24
CA PHE A 257 -25.24 11.14 5.42
C PHE A 257 -26.78 11.36 5.51
N GLU A 258 -27.36 12.07 4.53
CA GLU A 258 -28.80 12.30 4.49
C GLU A 258 -29.55 10.97 4.31
N GLY A 259 -30.47 10.67 5.25
CA GLY A 259 -31.22 9.43 5.25
C GLY A 259 -30.45 8.18 5.70
N LYS A 260 -29.16 8.32 6.06
CA LYS A 260 -28.32 7.21 6.55
C LYS A 260 -28.40 7.11 8.06
N THR A 261 -28.48 5.88 8.57
CA THR A 261 -28.54 5.59 10.01
C THR A 261 -27.28 4.92 10.52
N ARG A 262 -26.61 4.11 9.68
CA ARG A 262 -25.39 3.38 10.02
C ARG A 262 -24.29 3.70 9.03
N VAL A 263 -23.17 4.16 9.55
CA VAL A 263 -21.97 4.51 8.78
C VAL A 263 -20.88 3.48 9.05
N GLY A 264 -20.40 2.81 8.02
CA GLY A 264 -19.19 2.00 8.07
C GLY A 264 -17.96 2.88 7.90
N LEU A 265 -16.97 2.68 8.75
CA LEU A 265 -15.69 3.38 8.63
C LEU A 265 -14.54 2.39 8.57
N THR A 266 -13.74 2.50 7.53
CA THR A 266 -12.49 1.76 7.36
C THR A 266 -11.36 2.70 6.99
N ALA A 267 -10.13 2.18 6.98
CA ALA A 267 -8.96 2.94 6.60
C ALA A 267 -7.97 2.07 5.82
N GLY A 268 -7.38 2.64 4.80
CA GLY A 268 -6.34 1.97 4.02
C GLY A 268 -5.09 1.70 4.84
N ALA A 269 -4.25 0.76 4.36
CA ALA A 269 -3.04 0.30 5.05
C ALA A 269 -1.98 1.40 5.26
N SER A 270 -2.12 2.55 4.63
CA SER A 270 -1.25 3.73 4.77
C SER A 270 -1.89 4.90 5.52
N ALA A 271 -3.13 4.76 6.02
CA ALA A 271 -3.83 5.82 6.74
C ALA A 271 -3.63 5.67 8.26
N PRO A 272 -3.12 6.71 8.95
CA PRO A 272 -2.91 6.67 10.39
C PRO A 272 -4.23 6.77 11.16
N GLU A 273 -4.26 6.19 12.37
CA GLU A 273 -5.47 6.17 13.22
C GLU A 273 -5.92 7.57 13.67
N VAL A 274 -5.01 8.57 13.67
CA VAL A 274 -5.37 9.96 13.98
C VAL A 274 -6.43 10.48 13.00
N LEU A 275 -6.27 10.23 11.70
CA LEU A 275 -7.24 10.64 10.68
C LEU A 275 -8.58 9.91 10.85
N VAL A 276 -8.57 8.64 11.25
CA VAL A 276 -9.79 7.88 11.56
C VAL A 276 -10.53 8.54 12.73
N LYS A 277 -9.83 8.94 13.79
CA LYS A 277 -10.41 9.63 14.95
C LYS A 277 -11.03 10.97 14.54
N GLU A 278 -10.35 11.76 13.72
CA GLU A 278 -10.87 13.04 13.21
C GLU A 278 -12.16 12.85 12.39
N VAL A 279 -12.18 11.84 11.53
CA VAL A 279 -13.37 11.48 10.74
C VAL A 279 -14.53 11.04 11.67
N ILE A 280 -14.27 10.25 12.71
CA ILE A 280 -15.27 9.87 13.71
C ILE A 280 -15.86 11.11 14.38
N GLU A 281 -15.03 12.03 14.86
CA GLU A 281 -15.50 13.24 15.53
C GLU A 281 -16.31 14.15 14.57
N ARG A 282 -15.92 14.21 13.31
CA ARG A 282 -16.67 14.95 12.30
C ARG A 282 -18.04 14.33 12.03
N ILE A 283 -18.13 12.99 11.95
CA ILE A 283 -19.43 12.29 11.78
C ILE A 283 -20.28 12.42 13.04
N ARG A 284 -19.69 12.41 14.24
CA ARG A 284 -20.41 12.69 15.49
C ARG A 284 -21.03 14.08 15.51
N ALA A 285 -20.33 15.08 15.03
CA ALA A 285 -20.86 16.44 14.89
C ALA A 285 -22.05 16.53 13.93
N LEU A 286 -22.24 15.53 13.05
CA LEU A 286 -23.41 15.37 12.18
C LEU A 286 -24.55 14.55 12.82
N GLY A 287 -24.40 14.13 14.09
CA GLY A 287 -25.46 13.50 14.89
C GLY A 287 -25.19 12.04 15.31
N ALA A 288 -24.06 11.43 14.98
CA ALA A 288 -23.75 10.06 15.36
C ALA A 288 -23.65 9.91 16.89
N VAL A 289 -24.39 8.94 17.43
CA VAL A 289 -24.53 8.72 18.88
C VAL A 289 -23.58 7.65 19.40
N SER A 290 -23.35 6.59 18.63
CA SER A 290 -22.53 5.44 19.07
C SER A 290 -21.45 5.09 18.07
N VAL A 291 -20.35 4.54 18.60
CA VAL A 291 -19.23 3.99 17.80
C VAL A 291 -18.91 2.60 18.35
N ARG A 292 -18.92 1.60 17.49
CA ARG A 292 -18.46 0.25 17.86
C ARG A 292 -17.45 -0.29 16.87
N LYS A 293 -16.61 -1.18 17.33
CA LYS A 293 -15.69 -1.96 16.49
C LYS A 293 -16.34 -3.28 16.07
N MET A 294 -16.07 -3.72 14.87
CA MET A 294 -16.37 -5.09 14.47
C MET A 294 -15.40 -6.07 15.15
N SER A 295 -15.81 -7.33 15.26
CA SER A 295 -14.84 -8.40 15.49
C SER A 295 -13.99 -8.58 14.22
N GLY A 296 -12.68 -8.74 14.38
CA GLY A 296 -11.75 -8.89 13.28
C GLY A 296 -10.48 -9.65 13.66
N ILE A 297 -9.59 -9.80 12.69
CA ILE A 297 -8.29 -10.45 12.87
C ILE A 297 -7.33 -9.45 13.52
N GLU A 298 -6.66 -9.88 14.59
CA GLU A 298 -5.55 -9.11 15.17
C GLU A 298 -4.28 -9.34 14.35
N GLU A 299 -3.70 -8.27 13.82
CA GLU A 299 -2.44 -8.29 13.07
C GLU A 299 -1.26 -8.17 14.02
N THR A 300 -0.48 -9.23 14.18
CA THR A 300 0.66 -9.30 15.13
C THR A 300 2.02 -9.22 14.42
N ILE A 301 2.02 -9.10 13.09
CA ILE A 301 3.23 -9.07 12.27
C ILE A 301 4.03 -7.81 12.58
N LYS A 302 5.36 -7.99 12.78
CA LYS A 302 6.32 -6.90 12.91
C LYS A 302 7.52 -7.17 12.02
N PHE A 303 8.02 -6.16 11.35
CA PHE A 303 9.21 -6.27 10.51
C PHE A 303 10.42 -5.60 11.16
N PRO A 304 11.60 -6.22 11.09
CA PRO A 304 12.80 -5.64 11.66
C PRO A 304 13.27 -4.41 10.87
N LEU A 305 13.90 -3.48 11.58
CA LEU A 305 14.55 -2.33 10.97
C LEU A 305 15.87 -2.75 10.29
N PRO A 306 16.31 -1.99 9.25
CA PRO A 306 17.62 -2.18 8.65
C PRO A 306 18.75 -2.05 9.67
N LYS A 307 19.85 -2.77 9.40
CA LYS A 307 21.09 -2.58 10.16
C LYS A 307 21.51 -1.10 10.07
N GLY A 308 21.94 -0.53 11.19
CA GLY A 308 22.40 0.86 11.27
C GLY A 308 21.34 1.86 11.74
N LEU A 309 20.06 1.53 11.78
CA LEU A 309 19.00 2.38 12.36
C LEU A 309 18.50 1.93 13.75
N LYS A 310 19.10 0.90 14.33
CA LYS A 310 18.84 0.55 15.73
C LYS A 310 19.49 1.62 16.63
N LEU A 311 18.66 2.37 17.36
CA LEU A 311 19.13 3.32 18.36
C LEU A 311 19.36 2.54 19.66
N GLU A 312 20.61 2.44 20.11
CA GLU A 312 20.92 1.84 21.41
C GLU A 312 20.38 2.76 22.52
N GLY A 313 19.49 2.23 23.35
CA GLY A 313 19.06 2.87 24.60
C GLY A 313 18.04 4.00 24.51
N GLN A 314 17.49 4.36 23.37
CA GLN A 314 16.45 5.42 23.25
C GLN A 314 15.04 4.85 23.07
N LYS A 315 14.09 5.39 23.87
CA LYS A 315 12.65 5.22 23.60
C LYS A 315 12.32 5.87 22.25
N HIS A 316 11.38 5.28 21.53
CA HIS A 316 10.85 5.76 20.25
C HIS A 316 10.62 7.28 20.26
N PRO A 317 11.14 8.06 19.27
CA PRO A 317 10.59 9.37 18.99
C PRO A 317 9.13 9.18 18.59
N GLY A 318 8.21 10.01 19.11
CA GLY A 318 6.76 9.84 18.98
C GLY A 318 6.32 9.40 17.58
N HIS A 319 5.87 8.16 17.52
CA HIS A 319 5.45 7.51 16.28
C HIS A 319 4.14 8.13 15.81
N ILE A 320 4.00 8.34 14.50
CA ILE A 320 2.74 8.74 13.87
C ILE A 320 1.80 7.54 13.96
N SER A 321 0.97 7.47 15.00
CA SER A 321 0.03 6.36 15.23
C SER A 321 -1.43 6.79 15.07
#